data_c99184a753395e93429e67cd9b1a1265
#
_entry.id   c99184a753395e93429e67cd9b1a1265
#
_cell.length_a   1.000
_cell.length_b   1.000
_cell.length_c   1.000
_cell.angle_alpha   90.00
_cell.angle_beta   90.00
_cell.angle_gamma   90.00
#
_symmetry.space_group_name_H-M   'P 1'
#
loop_
_entity.id
_entity.type
_entity.pdbx_description
1 polymer ?
#
loop_
_entity_poly.entity_id
_entity_poly.type
_entity_poly.pdbx_seq_one_letter_code
_entity_poly.pdbx_strand_id
1 'polypeptide(L)'
;MAQAAIVYRRNEKPRRGLATAGIFFPVKAILLIPHLVILNALQSLAFIAGYIGFWIVALTGKAPAGLHGFVTMWLRWGARSYGWLAGITDEYPPFEPETAQFPIDAVTPANEQPSKGWATAGIFVLPKAICLVPHLFLLFFVMIGVAVATWFGYVVTA
;
A
#
# COMPACT_ATOMS: atom_id res chain seq x y z
N MET A 1 -2.79 2.61 -21.84
CA MET A 1 -2.85 3.28 -20.52
C MET A 1 -2.03 2.47 -19.55
N ALA A 2 -1.05 3.08 -18.89
CA ALA A 2 -0.32 2.41 -17.82
C ALA A 2 -1.28 2.17 -16.64
N GLN A 3 -1.30 0.95 -16.10
CA GLN A 3 -2.18 0.59 -14.98
C GLN A 3 -1.39 0.67 -13.67
N ALA A 4 -2.06 1.03 -12.58
CA ALA A 4 -1.48 0.91 -11.25
C ALA A 4 -1.21 -0.57 -10.94
N ALA A 5 -0.03 -0.87 -10.46
CA ALA A 5 0.38 -2.25 -10.19
C ALA A 5 1.30 -2.33 -8.96
N ILE A 6 1.22 -3.44 -8.25
CA ILE A 6 2.26 -3.84 -7.32
C ILE A 6 3.13 -4.86 -8.03
N VAL A 7 4.40 -4.55 -8.16
CA VAL A 7 5.40 -5.41 -8.78
C VAL A 7 6.21 -6.05 -7.68
N TYR A 8 6.43 -7.37 -7.75
CA TYR A 8 7.27 -8.06 -6.79
C TYR A 8 8.17 -9.09 -7.46
N ARG A 9 9.35 -9.29 -6.88
CA ARG A 9 10.29 -10.36 -7.23
C ARG A 9 10.13 -11.49 -6.23
N ARG A 10 9.85 -12.70 -6.74
CA ARG A 10 9.67 -13.89 -5.90
C ARG A 10 10.94 -14.16 -5.08
N ASN A 11 10.77 -14.47 -3.80
CA ASN A 11 11.84 -14.93 -2.94
C ASN A 11 12.08 -16.44 -3.22
N GLU A 12 13.17 -16.75 -3.90
CA GLU A 12 13.50 -18.14 -4.26
C GLU A 12 14.14 -18.94 -3.12
N LYS A 13 14.70 -18.26 -2.13
CA LYS A 13 15.41 -18.88 -1.00
C LYS A 13 14.97 -18.27 0.32
N PRO A 14 13.75 -18.58 0.79
CA PRO A 14 13.24 -18.03 2.03
C PRO A 14 14.05 -18.46 3.24
N ARG A 15 14.26 -17.54 4.18
CA ARG A 15 15.02 -17.81 5.41
C ARG A 15 14.13 -18.48 6.45
N ARG A 16 14.47 -19.72 6.82
CA ARG A 16 13.71 -20.49 7.82
C ARG A 16 13.52 -19.75 9.14
N GLY A 17 14.56 -19.06 9.65
CA GLY A 17 14.45 -18.30 10.90
C GLY A 17 13.43 -17.18 10.84
N LEU A 18 13.30 -16.46 9.71
CA LEU A 18 12.27 -15.44 9.53
C LEU A 18 10.87 -16.07 9.33
N ALA A 19 10.80 -17.24 8.72
CA ALA A 19 9.55 -18.00 8.60
C ALA A 19 9.07 -18.44 9.98
N THR A 20 9.96 -19.01 10.82
CA THR A 20 9.64 -19.38 12.21
C THR A 20 9.15 -18.17 13.02
N ALA A 21 9.81 -17.01 12.89
CA ALA A 21 9.34 -15.76 13.49
C ALA A 21 7.97 -15.32 12.95
N GLY A 22 7.65 -15.65 11.72
CA GLY A 22 6.37 -15.38 11.07
C GLY A 22 5.22 -16.26 11.58
N ILE A 23 5.48 -17.52 11.97
CA ILE A 23 4.49 -18.40 12.62
C ILE A 23 3.95 -17.71 13.89
N PHE A 24 4.85 -17.09 14.64
CA PHE A 24 4.50 -16.22 15.75
C PHE A 24 4.33 -14.78 15.23
N PHE A 25 3.25 -14.55 14.50
CA PHE A 25 2.92 -13.28 13.85
C PHE A 25 3.28 -12.02 14.66
N PRO A 26 3.10 -11.99 16.01
CA PRO A 26 3.50 -10.84 16.83
C PRO A 26 4.98 -10.46 16.71
N VAL A 27 5.89 -11.41 16.51
CA VAL A 27 7.34 -11.13 16.45
C VAL A 27 7.68 -10.27 15.23
N LYS A 28 7.17 -10.64 14.05
CA LYS A 28 7.37 -9.82 12.83
C LYS A 28 6.65 -8.48 12.93
N ALA A 29 5.46 -8.45 13.52
CA ALA A 29 4.71 -7.22 13.73
C ALA A 29 5.47 -6.25 14.65
N ILE A 30 6.08 -6.74 15.74
CA ILE A 30 6.91 -5.93 16.65
C ILE A 30 8.10 -5.32 15.90
N LEU A 31 8.79 -6.11 15.07
CA LEU A 31 9.92 -5.59 14.28
C LEU A 31 9.47 -4.52 13.27
N LEU A 32 8.22 -4.55 12.85
CA LEU A 32 7.67 -3.58 11.90
C LEU A 32 7.10 -2.32 12.58
N ILE A 33 7.00 -2.27 13.92
CA ILE A 33 6.43 -1.12 14.64
C ILE A 33 7.00 0.23 14.16
N PRO A 34 8.33 0.44 13.99
CA PRO A 34 8.84 1.71 13.52
C PRO A 34 8.24 2.15 12.18
N HIS A 35 8.12 1.21 11.23
CA HIS A 35 7.47 1.49 9.94
C HIS A 35 5.98 1.77 10.08
N LEU A 36 5.27 1.01 10.92
CA LEU A 36 3.83 1.18 11.12
C LEU A 36 3.51 2.55 11.73
N VAL A 37 4.31 3.02 12.68
CA VAL A 37 4.15 4.35 13.28
C VAL A 37 4.32 5.45 12.22
N ILE A 38 5.38 5.37 11.41
CA ILE A 38 5.63 6.35 10.35
C ILE A 38 4.55 6.26 9.28
N LEU A 39 4.18 5.04 8.85
CA LEU A 39 3.12 4.84 7.85
C LEU A 39 1.78 5.37 8.32
N ASN A 40 1.44 5.26 9.60
CA ASN A 40 0.20 5.80 10.15
C ASN A 40 0.19 7.34 10.10
N ALA A 41 1.32 7.98 10.47
CA ALA A 41 1.47 9.42 10.35
C ALA A 41 1.39 9.88 8.89
N LEU A 42 2.10 9.22 7.99
CA LEU A 42 2.09 9.51 6.55
C LEU A 42 0.72 9.25 5.92
N GLN A 43 -0.03 8.27 6.39
CA GLN A 43 -1.39 7.98 5.93
C GLN A 43 -2.31 9.19 6.12
N SER A 44 -2.27 9.80 7.30
CA SER A 44 -3.07 11.00 7.58
C SER A 44 -2.72 12.14 6.63
N LEU A 45 -1.43 12.37 6.40
CA LEU A 45 -0.95 13.38 5.46
C LEU A 45 -1.31 13.02 4.01
N ALA A 46 -1.26 11.75 3.62
CA ALA A 46 -1.65 11.28 2.29
C ALA A 46 -3.15 11.49 2.02
N PHE A 47 -4.00 11.27 3.02
CA PHE A 47 -5.42 11.58 2.91
C PHE A 47 -5.67 13.09 2.77
N ILE A 48 -4.99 13.93 3.53
CA ILE A 48 -5.08 15.38 3.40
C ILE A 48 -4.61 15.80 2.00
N ALA A 49 -3.46 15.29 1.54
CA ALA A 49 -2.95 15.58 0.20
C ALA A 49 -3.93 15.13 -0.89
N GLY A 50 -4.52 13.95 -0.77
CA GLY A 50 -5.55 13.46 -1.68
C GLY A 50 -6.80 14.33 -1.70
N TYR A 51 -7.24 14.79 -0.53
CA TYR A 51 -8.38 15.68 -0.39
C TYR A 51 -8.14 17.05 -1.05
N ILE A 52 -6.96 17.65 -0.81
CA ILE A 52 -6.53 18.88 -1.50
C ILE A 52 -6.46 18.61 -3.02
N GLY A 53 -5.97 17.44 -3.43
CA GLY A 53 -5.94 17.03 -4.82
C GLY A 53 -7.31 17.04 -5.48
N PHE A 54 -8.37 16.61 -4.79
CA PHE A 54 -9.74 16.68 -5.31
C PHE A 54 -10.20 18.11 -5.58
N TRP A 55 -9.91 19.05 -4.68
CA TRP A 55 -10.22 20.47 -4.88
C TRP A 55 -9.47 21.04 -6.10
N ILE A 56 -8.17 20.76 -6.21
CA ILE A 56 -7.37 21.26 -7.33
C ILE A 56 -7.90 20.71 -8.66
N VAL A 57 -8.17 19.40 -8.73
CA VAL A 57 -8.70 18.77 -9.95
C VAL A 57 -10.09 19.27 -10.28
N ALA A 58 -10.99 19.45 -9.31
CA ALA A 58 -12.34 19.97 -9.53
C ALA A 58 -12.30 21.37 -10.15
N LEU A 59 -11.40 22.24 -9.66
CA LEU A 59 -11.26 23.61 -10.14
C LEU A 59 -10.48 23.70 -11.46
N THR A 60 -9.33 23.03 -11.55
CA THR A 60 -8.37 23.20 -12.67
C THR A 60 -8.49 22.13 -13.76
N GLY A 61 -8.98 20.95 -13.43
CA GLY A 61 -8.95 19.78 -14.31
C GLY A 61 -7.56 19.13 -14.43
N LYS A 62 -6.61 19.50 -13.59
CA LYS A 62 -5.23 18.98 -13.61
C LYS A 62 -4.85 18.35 -12.28
N ALA A 63 -4.25 17.15 -12.33
CA ALA A 63 -3.73 16.48 -11.14
C ALA A 63 -2.37 17.09 -10.75
N PRO A 64 -2.18 17.54 -9.49
CA PRO A 64 -0.91 18.10 -9.05
C PRO A 64 0.13 16.99 -8.86
N ALA A 65 1.23 17.05 -9.61
CA ALA A 65 2.26 16.01 -9.63
C ALA A 65 2.89 15.77 -8.24
N GLY A 66 3.13 16.82 -7.45
CA GLY A 66 3.72 16.70 -6.11
C GLY A 66 2.82 15.94 -5.13
N LEU A 67 1.50 16.20 -5.13
CA LEU A 67 0.57 15.47 -4.27
C LEU A 67 0.44 14.01 -4.71
N HIS A 68 0.41 13.75 -6.02
CA HIS A 68 0.42 12.40 -6.55
C HIS A 68 1.70 11.65 -6.15
N GLY A 69 2.86 12.27 -6.28
CA GLY A 69 4.14 11.70 -5.88
C GLY A 69 4.18 11.34 -4.40
N PHE A 70 3.66 12.22 -3.52
CA PHE A 70 3.59 11.96 -2.09
C PHE A 70 2.68 10.75 -1.75
N VAL A 71 1.50 10.67 -2.35
CA VAL A 71 0.59 9.52 -2.16
C VAL A 71 1.24 8.23 -2.69
N THR A 72 1.91 8.30 -3.84
CA THR A 72 2.64 7.15 -4.40
C THR A 72 3.76 6.68 -3.48
N MET A 73 4.51 7.58 -2.90
CA MET A 73 5.57 7.29 -1.93
C MET A 73 5.00 6.53 -0.71
N TRP A 74 3.90 7.01 -0.13
CA TRP A 74 3.22 6.33 0.98
C TRP A 74 2.73 4.93 0.59
N LEU A 75 2.10 4.76 -0.57
CA LEU A 75 1.65 3.46 -1.09
C LEU A 75 2.81 2.49 -1.30
N ARG A 76 3.92 2.97 -1.86
CA ARG A 76 5.14 2.18 -2.08
C ARG A 76 5.73 1.67 -0.76
N TRP A 77 5.86 2.55 0.21
CA TRP A 77 6.37 2.18 1.53
C TRP A 77 5.45 1.17 2.24
N GLY A 78 4.13 1.38 2.16
CA GLY A 78 3.14 0.43 2.67
C GLY A 78 3.26 -0.94 2.00
N ALA A 79 3.34 -1.00 0.66
CA ALA A 79 3.49 -2.24 -0.07
C ALA A 79 4.75 -3.02 0.34
N ARG A 80 5.88 -2.34 0.55
CA ARG A 80 7.13 -2.94 1.01
C ARG A 80 7.01 -3.49 2.43
N SER A 81 6.44 -2.72 3.34
CA SER A 81 6.28 -3.10 4.76
C SER A 81 5.31 -4.27 4.93
N TYR A 82 4.16 -4.21 4.32
CA TYR A 82 3.17 -5.29 4.39
C TYR A 82 3.60 -6.53 3.60
N GLY A 83 4.32 -6.36 2.49
CA GLY A 83 4.88 -7.48 1.74
C GLY A 83 5.95 -8.25 2.51
N TRP A 84 6.78 -7.56 3.30
CA TRP A 84 7.70 -8.21 4.24
C TRP A 84 6.95 -8.95 5.36
N LEU A 85 5.93 -8.32 5.93
CA LEU A 85 5.07 -8.95 6.95
C LEU A 85 4.35 -10.19 6.40
N ALA A 86 3.92 -10.16 5.16
CA ALA A 86 3.27 -11.28 4.48
C ALA A 86 4.25 -12.37 3.99
N GLY A 87 5.56 -12.19 4.19
CA GLY A 87 6.56 -13.18 3.77
C GLY A 87 6.84 -13.25 2.28
N ILE A 88 6.42 -12.22 1.51
CA ILE A 88 6.74 -12.12 0.07
C ILE A 88 8.24 -11.91 -0.13
N THR A 89 8.89 -11.21 0.81
CA THR A 89 10.34 -11.00 0.84
C THR A 89 10.89 -11.15 2.25
N ASP A 90 12.16 -11.57 2.36
CA ASP A 90 12.92 -11.61 3.61
C ASP A 90 13.74 -10.33 3.84
N GLU A 91 13.78 -9.45 2.84
CA GLU A 91 14.46 -8.17 2.94
C GLU A 91 13.63 -7.22 3.79
N TYR A 92 14.21 -6.70 4.88
CA TYR A 92 13.55 -5.73 5.74
C TYR A 92 13.31 -4.43 4.96
N PRO A 93 12.11 -3.82 5.04
CA PRO A 93 11.82 -2.63 4.28
C PRO A 93 12.75 -1.47 4.66
N PRO A 94 13.31 -0.75 3.67
CA PRO A 94 14.13 0.41 3.96
C PRO A 94 13.28 1.58 4.47
N PHE A 95 13.87 2.44 5.29
CA PHE A 95 13.24 3.71 5.68
C PHE A 95 13.27 4.75 4.56
N GLU A 96 13.93 4.44 3.47
CA GLU A 96 14.05 5.26 2.29
C GLU A 96 13.05 4.81 1.21
N PRO A 97 11.93 5.52 1.02
CA PRO A 97 10.86 5.07 0.11
C PRO A 97 11.27 5.08 -1.36
N GLU A 98 12.32 5.82 -1.73
CA GLU A 98 12.77 5.97 -3.11
C GLU A 98 13.83 4.95 -3.54
N THR A 99 14.25 4.04 -2.65
CA THR A 99 15.24 3.00 -2.99
C THR A 99 14.75 2.16 -4.17
N ALA A 100 15.44 2.25 -5.29
CA ALA A 100 15.02 1.68 -6.58
C ALA A 100 15.11 0.14 -6.67
N GLN A 101 15.81 -0.52 -5.76
CA GLN A 101 16.16 -1.95 -5.89
C GLN A 101 15.47 -2.88 -4.89
N PHE A 102 14.40 -2.46 -4.26
CA PHE A 102 13.68 -3.32 -3.33
C PHE A 102 12.82 -4.37 -4.09
N PRO A 103 12.68 -5.61 -3.58
CA PRO A 103 11.93 -6.68 -4.25
C PRO A 103 10.44 -6.39 -4.49
N ILE A 104 9.88 -5.42 -3.78
CA ILE A 104 8.47 -5.03 -3.91
C ILE A 104 8.41 -3.53 -4.23
N ASP A 105 7.62 -3.19 -5.26
CA ASP A 105 7.35 -1.80 -5.60
C ASP A 105 5.87 -1.58 -5.96
N ALA A 106 5.37 -0.37 -5.67
CA ALA A 106 4.06 0.08 -6.10
C ALA A 106 4.22 1.16 -7.16
N VAL A 107 3.69 0.88 -8.34
CA VAL A 107 3.72 1.80 -9.48
C VAL A 107 2.32 2.38 -9.65
N THR A 108 2.21 3.70 -9.54
CA THR A 108 0.96 4.44 -9.76
C THR A 108 1.17 5.48 -10.84
N PRO A 109 0.76 5.23 -12.09
CA PRO A 109 0.88 6.21 -13.14
C PRO A 109 0.01 7.44 -12.84
N ALA A 110 0.51 8.63 -13.17
CA ALA A 110 -0.26 9.85 -13.04
C ALA A 110 -1.49 9.81 -13.98
N ASN A 111 -2.62 10.28 -13.48
CA ASN A 111 -3.80 10.45 -14.31
C ASN A 111 -3.67 11.75 -15.12
N GLU A 112 -3.39 11.62 -16.41
CA GLU A 112 -3.19 12.75 -17.32
C GLU A 112 -4.50 13.49 -17.63
N GLN A 113 -5.64 12.81 -17.51
CA GLN A 113 -6.97 13.34 -17.79
C GLN A 113 -7.94 13.10 -16.63
N PRO A 114 -7.71 13.74 -15.47
CA PRO A 114 -8.56 13.54 -14.32
C PRO A 114 -9.97 14.14 -14.55
N SER A 115 -10.98 13.37 -14.17
CA SER A 115 -12.37 13.81 -14.27
C SER A 115 -12.72 14.84 -13.16
N LYS A 116 -13.16 16.02 -13.56
CA LYS A 116 -13.66 17.05 -12.62
C LYS A 116 -14.87 16.54 -11.83
N GLY A 117 -15.78 15.80 -12.46
CA GLY A 117 -16.96 15.23 -11.80
C GLY A 117 -16.60 14.24 -10.70
N TRP A 118 -15.65 13.32 -10.96
CA TRP A 118 -15.16 12.41 -9.94
C TRP A 118 -14.35 13.11 -8.83
N ALA A 119 -13.65 14.19 -9.15
CA ALA A 119 -12.97 14.99 -8.14
C ALA A 119 -13.99 15.70 -7.24
N THR A 120 -15.03 16.32 -7.83
CA THR A 120 -16.12 16.93 -7.07
C THR A 120 -16.83 15.91 -6.16
N ALA A 121 -17.13 14.71 -6.67
CA ALA A 121 -17.66 13.63 -5.85
C ALA A 121 -16.71 13.24 -4.70
N GLY A 122 -15.40 13.39 -4.88
CA GLY A 122 -14.39 13.16 -3.84
C GLY A 122 -14.41 14.21 -2.73
N ILE A 123 -14.70 15.46 -3.05
CA ILE A 123 -14.85 16.53 -2.07
C ILE A 123 -15.98 16.22 -1.08
N PHE A 124 -17.11 15.74 -1.58
CA PHE A 124 -18.24 15.35 -0.73
C PHE A 124 -18.06 14.01 -0.03
N VAL A 125 -16.97 13.29 -0.25
CA VAL A 125 -16.58 12.01 0.36
C VAL A 125 -17.64 10.90 0.20
N LEU A 126 -18.89 11.18 0.57
CA LEU A 126 -20.00 10.23 0.63
C LEU A 126 -20.24 9.45 -0.68
N PRO A 127 -20.32 10.08 -1.87
CA PRO A 127 -20.53 9.34 -3.12
C PRO A 127 -19.43 8.33 -3.40
N LYS A 128 -18.16 8.70 -3.14
CA LYS A 128 -17.03 7.79 -3.30
C LYS A 128 -16.99 6.69 -2.25
N ALA A 129 -17.36 7.02 -1.01
CA ALA A 129 -17.45 6.05 0.06
C ALA A 129 -18.50 4.97 -0.28
N ILE A 130 -19.67 5.34 -0.78
CA ILE A 130 -20.72 4.39 -1.21
C ILE A 130 -20.19 3.48 -2.32
N CYS A 131 -19.49 4.02 -3.32
CA CYS A 131 -18.89 3.21 -4.39
C CYS A 131 -17.81 2.26 -3.88
N LEU A 132 -17.14 2.57 -2.75
CA LEU A 132 -16.12 1.74 -2.15
C LEU A 132 -16.68 0.58 -1.30
N VAL A 133 -17.92 0.67 -0.81
CA VAL A 133 -18.51 -0.36 0.08
C VAL A 133 -18.40 -1.78 -0.51
N PRO A 134 -18.76 -2.06 -1.77
CA PRO A 134 -18.63 -3.40 -2.34
C PRO A 134 -17.17 -3.88 -2.35
N HIS A 135 -16.22 -2.97 -2.64
CA HIS A 135 -14.79 -3.29 -2.66
C HIS A 135 -14.27 -3.59 -1.26
N LEU A 136 -14.66 -2.81 -0.27
CA LEU A 136 -14.26 -3.03 1.13
C LEU A 136 -14.81 -4.37 1.65
N PHE A 137 -16.04 -4.72 1.26
CA PHE A 137 -16.62 -6.00 1.60
C PHE A 137 -15.81 -7.17 1.01
N LEU A 138 -15.47 -7.11 -0.27
CA LEU A 138 -14.63 -8.14 -0.90
C LEU A 138 -13.22 -8.16 -0.30
N LEU A 139 -12.62 -7.00 -0.07
CA LEU A 139 -11.28 -6.90 0.53
C LEU A 139 -11.23 -7.52 1.93
N PHE A 140 -12.30 -7.42 2.71
CA PHE A 140 -12.36 -8.07 4.02
C PHE A 140 -12.14 -9.58 3.92
N PHE A 141 -12.80 -10.27 3.01
CA PHE A 141 -12.61 -11.71 2.80
C PHE A 141 -11.24 -12.04 2.20
N VAL A 142 -10.77 -11.22 1.27
CA VAL A 142 -9.43 -11.37 0.69
C VAL A 142 -8.37 -11.24 1.78
N MET A 143 -8.49 -10.29 2.69
CA MET A 143 -7.54 -10.11 3.80
C MET A 143 -7.52 -11.31 4.75
N ILE A 144 -8.66 -11.93 5.03
CA ILE A 144 -8.71 -13.19 5.80
C ILE A 144 -7.97 -14.29 5.03
N GLY A 145 -8.26 -14.45 3.74
CA GLY A 145 -7.57 -15.43 2.89
C GLY A 145 -6.06 -15.21 2.85
N VAL A 146 -5.60 -13.97 2.71
CA VAL A 146 -4.18 -13.61 2.73
C VAL A 146 -3.55 -13.95 4.08
N ALA A 147 -4.20 -13.63 5.21
CA ALA A 147 -3.70 -13.95 6.54
C ALA A 147 -3.51 -15.45 6.73
N VAL A 148 -4.51 -16.24 6.34
CA VAL A 148 -4.44 -17.72 6.40
C VAL A 148 -3.34 -18.25 5.49
N ALA A 149 -3.28 -17.82 4.23
CA ALA A 149 -2.26 -18.24 3.28
C ALA A 149 -0.83 -17.89 3.74
N THR A 150 -0.66 -16.70 4.30
CA THR A 150 0.62 -16.23 4.86
C THR A 150 1.06 -17.13 6.02
N TRP A 151 0.15 -17.45 6.94
CA TRP A 151 0.44 -18.31 8.08
C TRP A 151 0.85 -19.72 7.62
N PHE A 152 0.11 -20.33 6.69
CA PHE A 152 0.48 -21.62 6.10
C PHE A 152 1.83 -21.56 5.38
N GLY A 153 2.08 -20.48 4.64
CA GLY A 153 3.38 -20.23 3.99
C GLY A 153 4.54 -20.24 4.98
N TYR A 154 4.37 -19.64 6.13
CA TYR A 154 5.39 -19.66 7.19
C TYR A 154 5.58 -21.07 7.78
N VAL A 155 4.50 -21.79 8.05
CA VAL A 155 4.58 -23.17 8.58
C VAL A 155 5.31 -24.11 7.61
N VAL A 156 5.04 -23.99 6.31
CA VAL A 156 5.70 -24.83 5.29
C VAL A 156 7.18 -24.46 5.09
N THR A 157 7.56 -23.19 5.33
CA THR A 157 8.93 -22.71 5.10
C THR A 157 9.84 -22.90 6.32
N ALA A 158 9.27 -22.95 7.54
CA ALA A 158 10.02 -23.11 8.79
C ALA A 158 10.63 -24.51 8.92
#